data_f00820a0fcc869dc9f4a2c4e0058126b
#
_entry.id   f00820a0fcc869dc9f4a2c4e0058126b
#
_cell.length_a   1.000
_cell.length_b   1.000
_cell.length_c   1.000
_cell.angle_alpha   90.00
_cell.angle_beta   90.00
_cell.angle_gamma   90.00
#
_symmetry.space_group_name_H-M   'P 1'
#
loop_
_entity.id
_entity.type
_entity.pdbx_description
1 polymer ?
#
loop_
_entity_poly.entity_id
_entity_poly.type
_entity_poly.pdbx_seq_one_letter_code
_entity_poly.pdbx_strand_id
1 'polypeptide(L)'
;MTFALALHVLVGLSPVLGFLAALVFLDSYKLVAMRVVVMVVLAGVVAAAACYFANGWLLGRLGIEIGAYSRYVGPLVEELAKGLVIVALIRANRVGFLVDGAILGFAVGAGFAIVENLQYQRLLPDAGLATWIVRGFGTAIMHGGATAIFAMMGLTLQEKAERAGFAAFAPGYAFAVVLHSAFNHLGASPRAATLAVLLVLPPLMILVFQRSERAVGNWLGRGFDADTAMLESINSGRFADSPTGRYLETLRRRFRGPVVADLLCYLRLHTELALRAKGVLMMRENGFEVPIDDATRDKFAEMDYLEGSIGKTGLLALKPMLHMSHRDLWQLHMLGK
;
A
#
# COMPACT_ATOMS: atom_id res chain seq x y z
N MET A 1 -35.62 1.32 11.53
CA MET A 1 -34.59 0.28 11.71
C MET A 1 -34.83 -0.36 13.06
N THR A 2 -35.08 -1.68 13.17
CA THR A 2 -35.28 -2.32 14.46
C THR A 2 -34.00 -2.31 15.29
N PHE A 3 -34.10 -2.31 16.61
CA PHE A 3 -32.92 -2.34 17.51
C PHE A 3 -32.01 -3.56 17.19
N ALA A 4 -32.60 -4.70 16.92
CA ALA A 4 -31.85 -5.92 16.53
C ALA A 4 -31.02 -5.71 15.24
N LEU A 5 -31.59 -5.08 14.22
CA LEU A 5 -30.88 -4.78 12.98
C LEU A 5 -29.69 -3.84 13.21
N ALA A 6 -29.87 -2.80 14.02
CA ALA A 6 -28.81 -1.87 14.37
C ALA A 6 -27.66 -2.57 15.13
N LEU A 7 -27.99 -3.47 16.06
CA LEU A 7 -27.01 -4.27 16.80
C LEU A 7 -26.24 -5.21 15.87
N HIS A 8 -26.90 -5.87 14.94
CA HIS A 8 -26.27 -6.78 13.97
C HIS A 8 -25.32 -6.02 13.05
N VAL A 9 -25.68 -4.83 12.54
CA VAL A 9 -24.80 -3.95 11.76
C VAL A 9 -23.58 -3.55 12.59
N LEU A 10 -23.80 -3.09 13.82
CA LEU A 10 -22.73 -2.67 14.70
C LEU A 10 -21.72 -3.82 14.95
N VAL A 11 -22.20 -4.99 15.34
CA VAL A 11 -21.36 -6.16 15.66
C VAL A 11 -20.69 -6.71 14.40
N GLY A 12 -21.34 -6.66 13.24
CA GLY A 12 -20.78 -7.13 11.97
C GLY A 12 -19.71 -6.18 11.39
N LEU A 13 -19.75 -4.88 11.67
CA LEU A 13 -18.85 -3.91 11.05
C LEU A 13 -17.82 -3.32 12.03
N SER A 14 -18.15 -3.14 13.31
CA SER A 14 -17.24 -2.50 14.26
C SER A 14 -15.89 -3.22 14.43
N PRO A 15 -15.79 -4.57 14.39
CA PRO A 15 -14.50 -5.24 14.56
C PRO A 15 -13.51 -4.89 13.45
N VAL A 16 -13.94 -4.93 12.19
CA VAL A 16 -13.05 -4.65 11.06
C VAL A 16 -12.67 -3.17 10.99
N LEU A 17 -13.59 -2.26 11.31
CA LEU A 17 -13.30 -0.84 11.37
C LEU A 17 -12.39 -0.50 12.57
N GLY A 18 -12.65 -1.11 13.73
CA GLY A 18 -11.80 -0.96 14.91
C GLY A 18 -10.38 -1.50 14.69
N PHE A 19 -10.25 -2.63 14.00
CA PHE A 19 -8.93 -3.17 13.66
C PHE A 19 -8.19 -2.27 12.65
N LEU A 20 -8.87 -1.76 11.60
CA LEU A 20 -8.29 -0.80 10.68
C LEU A 20 -7.84 0.49 11.40
N ALA A 21 -8.68 1.01 12.29
CA ALA A 21 -8.34 2.18 13.10
C ALA A 21 -7.10 1.91 13.98
N ALA A 22 -7.00 0.73 14.59
CA ALA A 22 -5.83 0.33 15.37
C ALA A 22 -4.57 0.27 14.51
N LEU A 23 -4.62 -0.30 13.30
CA LEU A 23 -3.49 -0.32 12.37
C LEU A 23 -3.02 1.10 12.01
N VAL A 24 -3.95 2.01 11.70
CA VAL A 24 -3.63 3.42 11.39
C VAL A 24 -3.06 4.14 12.62
N PHE A 25 -3.56 3.84 13.81
CA PHE A 25 -3.06 4.43 15.06
C PHE A 25 -1.63 3.98 15.37
N LEU A 26 -1.31 2.68 15.13
CA LEU A 26 0.00 2.09 15.34
C LEU A 26 1.06 2.54 14.34
N ASP A 27 0.70 3.21 13.25
CA ASP A 27 1.66 3.79 12.30
C ASP A 27 2.34 5.02 12.91
N SER A 28 3.50 4.84 13.52
CA SER A 28 4.24 5.89 14.23
C SER A 28 4.70 7.01 13.30
N TYR A 29 5.07 6.69 12.07
CA TYR A 29 5.55 7.67 11.08
C TYR A 29 4.41 8.36 10.31
N LYS A 30 3.15 7.96 10.54
CA LYS A 30 1.98 8.45 9.79
C LYS A 30 2.19 8.40 8.27
N LEU A 31 2.67 7.24 7.81
CA LEU A 31 3.01 7.00 6.41
C LEU A 31 1.77 7.10 5.51
N VAL A 32 0.61 6.65 6.01
CA VAL A 32 -0.64 6.62 5.27
C VAL A 32 -1.58 7.72 5.76
N ALA A 33 -1.88 8.68 4.90
CA ALA A 33 -2.84 9.74 5.22
C ALA A 33 -4.27 9.18 5.31
N MET A 34 -5.07 9.64 6.28
CA MET A 34 -6.45 9.18 6.49
C MET A 34 -7.32 9.29 5.23
N ARG A 35 -7.15 10.36 4.44
CA ARG A 35 -7.85 10.51 3.15
C ARG A 35 -7.58 9.36 2.18
N VAL A 36 -6.35 8.84 2.18
CA VAL A 36 -5.96 7.69 1.33
C VAL A 36 -6.61 6.41 1.86
N VAL A 37 -6.63 6.22 3.18
CA VAL A 37 -7.32 5.08 3.82
C VAL A 37 -8.79 5.05 3.40
N VAL A 38 -9.49 6.19 3.51
CA VAL A 38 -10.92 6.30 3.11
C VAL A 38 -11.11 5.99 1.62
N MET A 39 -10.28 6.55 0.74
CA MET A 39 -10.35 6.27 -0.71
C MET A 39 -10.13 4.77 -1.01
N VAL A 40 -9.21 4.14 -0.29
CA VAL A 40 -8.91 2.71 -0.48
C VAL A 40 -10.02 1.81 0.08
N VAL A 41 -10.65 2.19 1.20
CA VAL A 41 -11.88 1.53 1.67
C VAL A 41 -12.98 1.61 0.61
N LEU A 42 -13.18 2.79 0.00
CA LEU A 42 -14.15 2.96 -1.09
C LEU A 42 -13.80 2.12 -2.33
N ALA A 43 -12.51 1.97 -2.66
CA ALA A 43 -12.08 1.07 -3.72
C ALA A 43 -12.43 -0.40 -3.39
N GLY A 44 -12.30 -0.82 -2.13
CA GLY A 44 -12.76 -2.13 -1.65
C GLY A 44 -14.28 -2.31 -1.78
N VAL A 45 -15.06 -1.27 -1.47
CA VAL A 45 -16.53 -1.25 -1.69
C VAL A 45 -16.85 -1.45 -3.18
N VAL A 46 -16.16 -0.76 -4.08
CA VAL A 46 -16.33 -0.91 -5.54
C VAL A 46 -15.96 -2.33 -6.00
N ALA A 47 -14.85 -2.87 -5.49
CA ALA A 47 -14.44 -4.25 -5.78
C ALA A 47 -15.51 -5.27 -5.35
N ALA A 48 -16.10 -5.11 -4.16
CA ALA A 48 -17.19 -5.99 -3.69
C ALA A 48 -18.43 -5.88 -4.57
N ALA A 49 -18.82 -4.67 -4.97
CA ALA A 49 -19.95 -4.47 -5.88
C ALA A 49 -19.70 -5.12 -7.24
N ALA A 50 -18.49 -4.99 -7.80
CA ALA A 50 -18.11 -5.66 -9.05
C ALA A 50 -18.17 -7.20 -8.90
N CYS A 51 -17.65 -7.73 -7.77
CA CYS A 51 -17.71 -9.16 -7.49
C CYS A 51 -19.15 -9.69 -7.33
N TYR A 52 -20.05 -8.90 -6.77
CA TYR A 52 -21.45 -9.28 -6.67
C TYR A 52 -22.05 -9.63 -8.03
N PHE A 53 -21.84 -8.79 -9.04
CA PHE A 53 -22.32 -9.04 -10.40
C PHE A 53 -21.53 -10.17 -11.09
N ALA A 54 -20.21 -10.18 -10.95
CA ALA A 54 -19.36 -11.21 -11.55
C ALA A 54 -19.67 -12.61 -10.98
N ASN A 55 -19.78 -12.73 -9.65
CA ASN A 55 -20.09 -14.00 -8.98
C ASN A 55 -21.51 -14.48 -9.36
N GLY A 56 -22.51 -13.60 -9.43
CA GLY A 56 -23.85 -13.95 -9.86
C GLY A 56 -23.90 -14.48 -11.30
N TRP A 57 -23.18 -13.82 -12.21
CA TRP A 57 -23.07 -14.26 -13.60
C TRP A 57 -22.32 -15.60 -13.73
N LEU A 58 -21.17 -15.75 -13.04
CA LEU A 58 -20.38 -16.98 -13.07
C LEU A 58 -21.15 -18.16 -12.48
N LEU A 59 -21.81 -17.97 -11.34
CA LEU A 59 -22.61 -19.02 -10.70
C LEU A 59 -23.71 -19.54 -11.64
N GLY A 60 -24.41 -18.61 -12.33
CA GLY A 60 -25.43 -18.97 -13.32
C GLY A 60 -24.87 -19.68 -14.56
N ARG A 61 -23.62 -19.38 -14.95
CA ARG A 61 -22.96 -20.03 -16.10
C ARG A 61 -22.38 -21.38 -15.78
N LEU A 62 -21.81 -21.56 -14.58
CA LEU A 62 -21.16 -22.81 -14.18
C LEU A 62 -22.16 -23.88 -13.74
N GLY A 63 -23.36 -23.50 -13.27
CA GLY A 63 -24.40 -24.44 -12.84
C GLY A 63 -23.98 -25.29 -11.65
N ILE A 64 -22.99 -24.86 -10.85
CA ILE A 64 -22.53 -25.59 -9.66
C ILE A 64 -23.30 -25.14 -8.42
N GLU A 65 -23.30 -25.98 -7.39
CA GLU A 65 -23.92 -25.64 -6.11
C GLU A 65 -23.26 -24.42 -5.47
N ILE A 66 -24.08 -23.55 -4.87
CA ILE A 66 -23.60 -22.30 -4.23
C ILE A 66 -22.56 -22.57 -3.14
N GLY A 67 -22.66 -23.68 -2.41
CA GLY A 67 -21.70 -24.08 -1.39
C GLY A 67 -20.32 -24.43 -1.99
N ALA A 68 -20.29 -25.13 -3.11
CA ALA A 68 -19.05 -25.39 -3.85
C ALA A 68 -18.48 -24.11 -4.47
N TYR A 69 -19.37 -23.27 -5.04
CA TYR A 69 -18.95 -21.97 -5.60
C TYR A 69 -18.26 -21.11 -4.55
N SER A 70 -18.88 -20.92 -3.38
CA SER A 70 -18.34 -20.07 -2.31
C SER A 70 -17.01 -20.57 -1.73
N ARG A 71 -16.73 -21.88 -1.81
CA ARG A 71 -15.49 -22.46 -1.32
C ARG A 71 -14.35 -22.39 -2.33
N TYR A 72 -14.61 -22.53 -3.62
CA TYR A 72 -13.56 -22.70 -4.63
C TYR A 72 -13.50 -21.57 -5.64
N VAL A 73 -14.62 -21.07 -6.15
CA VAL A 73 -14.64 -20.07 -7.23
C VAL A 73 -14.72 -18.65 -6.70
N GLY A 74 -15.59 -18.40 -5.72
CA GLY A 74 -15.76 -17.09 -5.09
C GLY A 74 -14.44 -16.50 -4.62
N PRO A 75 -13.62 -17.22 -3.82
CA PRO A 75 -12.33 -16.74 -3.38
C PRO A 75 -11.38 -16.32 -4.51
N LEU A 76 -11.38 -17.02 -5.64
CA LEU A 76 -10.56 -16.64 -6.80
C LEU A 76 -10.97 -15.28 -7.36
N VAL A 77 -12.26 -15.06 -7.56
CA VAL A 77 -12.78 -13.81 -8.13
C VAL A 77 -12.58 -12.63 -7.16
N GLU A 78 -12.87 -12.86 -5.89
CA GLU A 78 -12.85 -11.81 -4.87
C GLU A 78 -11.44 -11.39 -4.50
N GLU A 79 -10.50 -12.34 -4.34
CA GLU A 79 -9.11 -12.00 -4.06
C GLU A 79 -8.45 -11.37 -5.28
N LEU A 80 -8.84 -11.74 -6.51
CA LEU A 80 -8.38 -11.07 -7.72
C LEU A 80 -8.84 -9.60 -7.75
N ALA A 81 -10.11 -9.33 -7.50
CA ALA A 81 -10.64 -7.97 -7.52
C ALA A 81 -9.97 -7.07 -6.46
N LYS A 82 -9.83 -7.55 -5.23
CA LYS A 82 -9.09 -6.86 -4.16
C LYS A 82 -7.62 -6.69 -4.51
N GLY A 83 -6.99 -7.72 -5.03
CA GLY A 83 -5.60 -7.74 -5.43
C GLY A 83 -5.27 -6.73 -6.53
N LEU A 84 -6.16 -6.52 -7.50
CA LEU A 84 -5.99 -5.51 -8.56
C LEU A 84 -5.88 -4.09 -8.00
N VAL A 85 -6.63 -3.75 -6.96
CA VAL A 85 -6.51 -2.45 -6.27
C VAL A 85 -5.10 -2.30 -5.67
N ILE A 86 -4.61 -3.32 -4.98
CA ILE A 86 -3.28 -3.31 -4.37
C ILE A 86 -2.18 -3.24 -5.42
N VAL A 87 -2.28 -4.03 -6.49
CA VAL A 87 -1.33 -3.98 -7.61
C VAL A 87 -1.26 -2.58 -8.21
N ALA A 88 -2.40 -1.92 -8.41
CA ALA A 88 -2.45 -0.55 -8.91
C ALA A 88 -1.73 0.42 -7.96
N LEU A 89 -1.97 0.33 -6.64
CA LEU A 89 -1.32 1.19 -5.64
C LEU A 89 0.20 0.97 -5.59
N ILE A 90 0.66 -0.28 -5.58
CA ILE A 90 2.11 -0.60 -5.56
C ILE A 90 2.77 -0.11 -6.84
N ARG A 91 2.18 -0.35 -8.02
CA ARG A 91 2.74 0.11 -9.29
C ARG A 91 2.71 1.62 -9.47
N ALA A 92 1.79 2.31 -8.81
CA ALA A 92 1.76 3.77 -8.74
C ALA A 92 2.71 4.34 -7.67
N ASN A 93 3.59 3.53 -7.05
CA ASN A 93 4.50 3.91 -5.97
C ASN A 93 3.79 4.56 -4.77
N ARG A 94 2.55 4.11 -4.47
CA ARG A 94 1.77 4.61 -3.32
C ARG A 94 1.97 3.79 -2.04
N VAL A 95 2.75 2.72 -2.11
CA VAL A 95 3.07 1.81 -1.00
C VAL A 95 4.58 1.75 -0.87
N GLY A 96 5.17 2.31 0.17
CA GLY A 96 6.64 2.38 0.34
C GLY A 96 7.19 1.32 1.29
N PHE A 97 6.43 0.97 2.31
CA PHE A 97 6.86 0.06 3.38
C PHE A 97 5.81 -1.02 3.64
N LEU A 98 6.20 -2.06 4.40
CA LEU A 98 5.29 -3.15 4.74
C LEU A 98 4.09 -2.67 5.55
N VAL A 99 4.26 -1.64 6.39
CA VAL A 99 3.16 -1.02 7.15
C VAL A 99 2.13 -0.41 6.21
N ASP A 100 2.55 0.34 5.19
CA ASP A 100 1.61 0.91 4.21
C ASP A 100 0.83 -0.21 3.51
N GLY A 101 1.56 -1.29 3.09
CA GLY A 101 0.95 -2.46 2.49
C GLY A 101 -0.05 -3.14 3.41
N ALA A 102 0.27 -3.25 4.70
CA ALA A 102 -0.63 -3.83 5.70
C ALA A 102 -1.89 -2.97 5.88
N ILE A 103 -1.73 -1.66 6.08
CA ILE A 103 -2.86 -0.72 6.28
C ILE A 103 -3.73 -0.65 5.04
N LEU A 104 -3.15 -0.41 3.86
CA LEU A 104 -3.91 -0.24 2.61
C LEU A 104 -4.54 -1.56 2.15
N GLY A 105 -3.82 -2.69 2.31
CA GLY A 105 -4.38 -4.00 2.03
C GLY A 105 -5.56 -4.32 2.94
N PHE A 106 -5.41 -4.07 4.25
CA PHE A 106 -6.51 -4.25 5.19
C PHE A 106 -7.69 -3.32 4.88
N ALA A 107 -7.43 -2.08 4.45
CA ALA A 107 -8.47 -1.12 4.09
C ALA A 107 -9.30 -1.58 2.87
N VAL A 108 -8.67 -2.15 1.82
CA VAL A 108 -9.39 -2.76 0.69
C VAL A 108 -10.29 -3.89 1.16
N GLY A 109 -9.74 -4.82 1.96
CA GLY A 109 -10.50 -5.96 2.49
C GLY A 109 -11.61 -5.53 3.44
N ALA A 110 -11.40 -4.49 4.25
CA ALA A 110 -12.43 -3.91 5.12
C ALA A 110 -13.60 -3.32 4.30
N GLY A 111 -13.30 -2.55 3.25
CA GLY A 111 -14.31 -2.02 2.33
C GLY A 111 -15.11 -3.11 1.65
N PHE A 112 -14.45 -4.18 1.23
CA PHE A 112 -15.09 -5.37 0.67
C PHE A 112 -16.04 -6.02 1.70
N ALA A 113 -15.55 -6.29 2.91
CA ALA A 113 -16.31 -6.93 3.99
C ALA A 113 -17.52 -6.12 4.43
N ILE A 114 -17.47 -4.79 4.39
CA ILE A 114 -18.62 -3.92 4.69
C ILE A 114 -19.78 -4.25 3.74
N VAL A 115 -19.53 -4.27 2.43
CA VAL A 115 -20.58 -4.56 1.43
C VAL A 115 -21.11 -5.97 1.59
N GLU A 116 -20.22 -6.95 1.75
CA GLU A 116 -20.60 -8.34 1.94
C GLU A 116 -21.46 -8.53 3.19
N ASN A 117 -21.08 -7.95 4.33
CA ASN A 117 -21.85 -8.03 5.56
C ASN A 117 -23.24 -7.37 5.42
N LEU A 118 -23.32 -6.22 4.76
CA LEU A 118 -24.62 -5.57 4.48
C LEU A 118 -25.50 -6.39 3.54
N GLN A 119 -24.91 -7.10 2.57
CA GLN A 119 -25.63 -8.01 1.69
C GLN A 119 -26.16 -9.22 2.47
N TYR A 120 -25.32 -9.86 3.30
CA TYR A 120 -25.75 -10.97 4.14
C TYR A 120 -26.84 -10.57 5.13
N GLN A 121 -26.88 -9.36 5.62
CA GLN A 121 -27.98 -8.87 6.45
C GLN A 121 -29.32 -8.87 5.72
N ARG A 122 -29.34 -8.64 4.41
CA ARG A 122 -30.53 -8.73 3.59
C ARG A 122 -30.94 -10.19 3.31
N LEU A 123 -29.95 -11.07 3.16
CA LEU A 123 -30.17 -12.49 2.86
C LEU A 123 -30.54 -13.33 4.09
N LEU A 124 -30.07 -12.91 5.27
CA LEU A 124 -30.24 -13.64 6.54
C LEU A 124 -30.83 -12.71 7.62
N PRO A 125 -32.06 -12.18 7.43
CA PRO A 125 -32.65 -11.21 8.36
C PRO A 125 -32.90 -11.78 9.76
N ASP A 126 -33.15 -13.10 9.85
CA ASP A 126 -33.45 -13.83 11.08
C ASP A 126 -32.20 -14.46 11.73
N ALA A 127 -30.99 -14.21 11.21
CA ALA A 127 -29.77 -14.76 11.78
C ALA A 127 -29.53 -14.22 13.19
N GLY A 128 -29.17 -15.12 14.11
CA GLY A 128 -28.88 -14.76 15.48
C GLY A 128 -27.57 -13.97 15.64
N LEU A 129 -27.38 -13.29 16.78
CA LEU A 129 -26.22 -12.48 17.08
C LEU A 129 -24.88 -13.22 16.90
N ALA A 130 -24.83 -14.53 17.17
CA ALA A 130 -23.63 -15.35 16.98
C ALA A 130 -23.13 -15.36 15.53
N THR A 131 -24.02 -15.30 14.55
CA THR A 131 -23.66 -15.19 13.12
C THR A 131 -22.93 -13.87 12.86
N TRP A 132 -23.42 -12.77 13.43
CA TRP A 132 -22.85 -11.45 13.23
C TRP A 132 -21.49 -11.28 13.95
N ILE A 133 -21.32 -11.96 15.12
CA ILE A 133 -20.01 -12.04 15.78
C ILE A 133 -19.00 -12.75 14.88
N VAL A 134 -19.36 -13.91 14.32
CA VAL A 134 -18.48 -14.64 13.39
C VAL A 134 -18.18 -13.82 12.14
N ARG A 135 -19.18 -13.17 11.57
CA ARG A 135 -18.98 -12.35 10.37
C ARG A 135 -18.13 -11.11 10.63
N GLY A 136 -18.30 -10.44 11.78
CA GLY A 136 -17.51 -9.26 12.14
C GLY A 136 -16.08 -9.60 12.53
N PHE A 137 -15.90 -10.51 13.49
CA PHE A 137 -14.59 -10.88 14.04
C PHE A 137 -13.84 -11.94 13.22
N GLY A 138 -14.56 -12.77 12.47
CA GLY A 138 -13.97 -13.81 11.62
C GLY A 138 -13.87 -13.36 10.17
N THR A 139 -14.99 -13.37 9.44
CA THR A 139 -15.02 -13.13 8.00
C THR A 139 -14.46 -11.76 7.61
N ALA A 140 -14.91 -10.69 8.27
CA ALA A 140 -14.50 -9.34 7.89
C ALA A 140 -13.00 -9.09 8.18
N ILE A 141 -12.50 -9.57 9.32
CA ILE A 141 -11.07 -9.48 9.64
C ILE A 141 -10.24 -10.39 8.72
N MET A 142 -10.75 -11.57 8.34
CA MET A 142 -10.10 -12.45 7.38
C MET A 142 -9.93 -11.75 6.02
N HIS A 143 -10.96 -11.10 5.47
CA HIS A 143 -10.85 -10.33 4.22
C HIS A 143 -9.78 -9.24 4.31
N GLY A 144 -9.79 -8.46 5.40
CA GLY A 144 -8.76 -7.45 5.66
C GLY A 144 -7.36 -8.06 5.72
N GLY A 145 -7.21 -9.13 6.49
CA GLY A 145 -5.94 -9.82 6.70
C GLY A 145 -5.38 -10.48 5.45
N ALA A 146 -6.22 -11.19 4.69
CA ALA A 146 -5.81 -11.83 3.44
C ALA A 146 -5.25 -10.81 2.45
N THR A 147 -5.96 -9.69 2.27
CA THR A 147 -5.53 -8.62 1.36
C THR A 147 -4.29 -7.87 1.89
N ALA A 148 -4.15 -7.70 3.21
CA ALA A 148 -2.94 -7.15 3.82
C ALA A 148 -1.71 -8.04 3.57
N ILE A 149 -1.85 -9.36 3.75
CA ILE A 149 -0.77 -10.31 3.49
C ILE A 149 -0.42 -10.33 1.99
N PHE A 150 -1.41 -10.30 1.11
CA PHE A 150 -1.20 -10.16 -0.33
C PHE A 150 -0.35 -8.93 -0.65
N ALA A 151 -0.69 -7.76 -0.10
CA ALA A 151 0.02 -6.50 -0.32
C ALA A 151 1.47 -6.57 0.16
N MET A 152 1.70 -7.10 1.36
CA MET A 152 3.04 -7.25 1.93
C MET A 152 3.92 -8.22 1.14
N MET A 153 3.37 -9.36 0.71
CA MET A 153 4.10 -10.33 -0.12
C MET A 153 4.43 -9.74 -1.49
N GLY A 154 3.46 -9.09 -2.14
CA GLY A 154 3.64 -8.45 -3.44
C GLY A 154 4.73 -7.37 -3.39
N LEU A 155 4.70 -6.48 -2.39
CA LEU A 155 5.73 -5.46 -2.18
C LEU A 155 7.11 -6.08 -1.98
N THR A 156 7.22 -7.06 -1.08
CA THR A 156 8.51 -7.72 -0.77
C THR A 156 9.12 -8.41 -1.99
N LEU A 157 8.29 -9.09 -2.78
CA LEU A 157 8.77 -9.80 -3.96
C LEU A 157 9.10 -8.85 -5.12
N GLN A 158 8.38 -7.74 -5.24
CA GLN A 158 8.69 -6.71 -6.22
C GLN A 158 9.99 -5.97 -5.90
N GLU A 159 10.28 -5.68 -4.63
CA GLU A 159 11.55 -5.10 -4.20
C GLU A 159 12.75 -6.01 -4.48
N LYS A 160 12.59 -7.33 -4.28
CA LYS A 160 13.67 -8.31 -4.48
C LYS A 160 13.93 -8.63 -5.96
N ALA A 161 12.94 -8.52 -6.80
CA ALA A 161 13.01 -8.93 -8.20
C ALA A 161 12.54 -7.80 -9.11
N GLU A 162 13.43 -6.84 -9.41
CA GLU A 162 13.14 -5.68 -10.28
C GLU A 162 12.51 -6.06 -11.64
N ARG A 163 12.72 -7.29 -12.11
CA ARG A 163 12.20 -7.80 -13.40
C ARG A 163 10.94 -8.65 -13.27
N ALA A 164 10.47 -8.96 -12.07
CA ALA A 164 9.36 -9.92 -11.90
C ALA A 164 8.01 -9.40 -12.42
N GLY A 165 7.83 -8.10 -12.57
CA GLY A 165 6.61 -7.52 -13.11
C GLY A 165 5.37 -7.99 -12.35
N PHE A 166 4.32 -8.43 -13.05
CA PHE A 166 3.11 -8.95 -12.43
C PHE A 166 3.29 -10.30 -11.73
N ALA A 167 4.30 -11.10 -12.10
CA ALA A 167 4.56 -12.39 -11.49
C ALA A 167 4.91 -12.29 -10.00
N ALA A 168 5.43 -11.13 -9.53
CA ALA A 168 5.70 -10.88 -8.12
C ALA A 168 4.44 -10.96 -7.23
N PHE A 169 3.27 -10.76 -7.80
CA PHE A 169 2.00 -10.79 -7.05
C PHE A 169 1.36 -12.18 -6.98
N ALA A 170 1.76 -13.11 -7.83
CA ALA A 170 1.15 -14.44 -7.91
C ALA A 170 1.23 -15.25 -6.59
N PRO A 171 2.36 -15.27 -5.85
CA PRO A 171 2.42 -15.99 -4.57
C PRO A 171 1.49 -15.41 -3.52
N GLY A 172 1.40 -14.07 -3.43
CA GLY A 172 0.49 -13.39 -2.51
C GLY A 172 -0.98 -13.66 -2.86
N TYR A 173 -1.33 -13.66 -4.15
CA TYR A 173 -2.66 -14.01 -4.62
C TYR A 173 -3.02 -15.45 -4.27
N ALA A 174 -2.15 -16.40 -4.56
CA ALA A 174 -2.38 -17.79 -4.22
C ALA A 174 -2.59 -17.99 -2.71
N PHE A 175 -1.77 -17.31 -1.89
CA PHE A 175 -1.92 -17.35 -0.44
C PHE A 175 -3.28 -16.79 0.03
N ALA A 176 -3.69 -15.62 -0.48
CA ALA A 176 -4.96 -15.00 -0.12
C ALA A 176 -6.15 -15.88 -0.52
N VAL A 177 -6.13 -16.47 -1.73
CA VAL A 177 -7.16 -17.42 -2.19
C VAL A 177 -7.23 -18.66 -1.30
N VAL A 178 -6.07 -19.25 -0.97
CA VAL A 178 -6.02 -20.44 -0.10
C VAL A 178 -6.56 -20.12 1.30
N LEU A 179 -6.15 -18.99 1.88
CA LEU A 179 -6.62 -18.56 3.20
C LEU A 179 -8.13 -18.33 3.21
N HIS A 180 -8.66 -17.62 2.22
CA HIS A 180 -10.09 -17.35 2.08
C HIS A 180 -10.87 -18.65 1.85
N SER A 181 -10.43 -19.49 0.93
CA SER A 181 -11.05 -20.80 0.66
C SER A 181 -11.04 -21.69 1.91
N ALA A 182 -9.91 -21.78 2.63
CA ALA A 182 -9.80 -22.52 3.86
C ALA A 182 -10.78 -22.00 4.94
N PHE A 183 -10.92 -20.70 5.08
CA PHE A 183 -11.89 -20.08 5.99
C PHE A 183 -13.33 -20.51 5.63
N ASN A 184 -13.69 -20.52 4.35
CA ASN A 184 -15.02 -20.93 3.88
C ASN A 184 -15.27 -22.45 4.05
N HIS A 185 -14.22 -23.27 4.05
CA HIS A 185 -14.32 -24.71 4.38
C HIS A 185 -14.56 -24.98 5.86
N LEU A 186 -14.06 -24.11 6.75
CA LEU A 186 -14.28 -24.20 8.19
C LEU A 186 -15.71 -23.79 8.61
N GLY A 187 -16.63 -23.64 7.65
CA GLY A 187 -18.06 -23.39 7.91
C GLY A 187 -18.72 -24.42 8.83
N ALA A 188 -18.15 -25.62 8.98
CA ALA A 188 -18.57 -26.60 9.98
C ALA A 188 -18.22 -26.19 11.42
N SER A 189 -17.22 -25.31 11.62
CA SER A 189 -16.81 -24.73 12.91
C SER A 189 -16.46 -23.24 12.78
N PRO A 190 -17.44 -22.36 12.54
CA PRO A 190 -17.20 -20.94 12.31
C PRO A 190 -16.50 -20.25 13.49
N ARG A 191 -16.76 -20.72 14.71
CA ARG A 191 -16.11 -20.22 15.93
C ARG A 191 -14.60 -20.52 15.96
N ALA A 192 -14.21 -21.74 15.56
CA ALA A 192 -12.80 -22.12 15.48
C ALA A 192 -12.06 -21.31 14.40
N ALA A 193 -12.68 -21.11 13.24
CA ALA A 193 -12.14 -20.26 12.17
C ALA A 193 -11.94 -18.81 12.65
N THR A 194 -12.92 -18.23 13.34
CA THR A 194 -12.83 -16.90 13.93
C THR A 194 -11.70 -16.81 14.95
N LEU A 195 -11.59 -17.77 15.86
CA LEU A 195 -10.50 -17.83 16.85
C LEU A 195 -9.14 -17.94 16.18
N ALA A 196 -8.99 -18.76 15.14
CA ALA A 196 -7.74 -18.90 14.40
C ALA A 196 -7.31 -17.57 13.76
N VAL A 197 -8.24 -16.84 13.13
CA VAL A 197 -7.96 -15.50 12.57
C VAL A 197 -7.51 -14.53 13.65
N LEU A 198 -8.23 -14.49 14.78
CA LEU A 198 -7.91 -13.56 15.88
C LEU A 198 -6.60 -13.91 16.62
N LEU A 199 -6.22 -15.19 16.67
CA LEU A 199 -4.97 -15.63 17.28
C LEU A 199 -3.75 -15.41 16.37
N VAL A 200 -3.94 -15.43 15.05
CA VAL A 200 -2.83 -15.35 14.09
C VAL A 200 -2.61 -13.94 13.60
N LEU A 201 -3.69 -13.24 13.18
CA LEU A 201 -3.56 -11.98 12.47
C LEU A 201 -3.02 -10.82 13.34
N PRO A 202 -3.53 -10.56 14.56
CA PRO A 202 -3.02 -9.45 15.37
C PRO A 202 -1.52 -9.60 15.73
N PRO A 203 -1.03 -10.77 16.19
CA PRO A 203 0.41 -10.95 16.44
C PRO A 203 1.25 -10.79 15.17
N LEU A 204 0.77 -11.28 14.03
CA LEU A 204 1.45 -11.08 12.74
C LEU A 204 1.56 -9.60 12.40
N MET A 205 0.49 -8.83 12.55
CA MET A 205 0.50 -7.39 12.30
C MET A 205 1.47 -6.67 13.24
N ILE A 206 1.46 -6.97 14.54
CA ILE A 206 2.40 -6.39 15.50
C ILE A 206 3.85 -6.64 15.07
N LEU A 207 4.19 -7.87 14.68
CA LEU A 207 5.53 -8.20 14.19
C LEU A 207 5.91 -7.43 12.93
N VAL A 208 4.96 -7.29 12.00
CA VAL A 208 5.17 -6.52 10.76
C VAL A 208 5.42 -5.05 11.09
N PHE A 209 4.62 -4.45 11.97
CA PHE A 209 4.76 -3.05 12.36
C PHE A 209 6.13 -2.82 13.02
N GLN A 210 6.53 -3.63 13.99
CA GLN A 210 7.84 -3.52 14.64
C GLN A 210 9.02 -3.65 13.67
N ARG A 211 8.94 -4.56 12.69
CA ARG A 211 9.98 -4.72 11.67
C ARG A 211 9.99 -3.56 10.70
N SER A 212 8.83 -3.07 10.32
CA SER A 212 8.70 -1.96 9.39
C SER A 212 9.19 -0.65 10.02
N GLU A 213 8.88 -0.38 11.28
CA GLU A 213 9.42 0.78 12.02
C GLU A 213 10.95 0.81 12.00
N ARG A 214 11.58 -0.32 12.33
CA ARG A 214 13.05 -0.42 12.26
C ARG A 214 13.58 -0.21 10.84
N ALA A 215 12.87 -0.74 9.83
CA ALA A 215 13.26 -0.56 8.44
C ALA A 215 13.13 0.90 7.98
N VAL A 216 12.06 1.61 8.40
CA VAL A 216 11.86 3.04 8.15
C VAL A 216 12.96 3.85 8.82
N GLY A 217 13.22 3.64 10.12
CA GLY A 217 14.25 4.34 10.87
C GLY A 217 15.65 4.16 10.24
N ASN A 218 16.01 2.92 9.87
CA ASN A 218 17.29 2.63 9.22
C ASN A 218 17.40 3.25 7.82
N TRP A 219 16.29 3.31 7.06
CA TRP A 219 16.26 3.95 5.75
C TRP A 219 16.36 5.46 5.87
N LEU A 220 15.64 6.06 6.84
CA LEU A 220 15.71 7.49 7.13
C LEU A 220 17.13 7.93 7.48
N GLY A 221 17.78 7.27 8.46
CA GLY A 221 19.13 7.65 8.91
C GLY A 221 20.15 7.59 7.77
N ARG A 222 20.28 6.44 7.11
CA ARG A 222 21.25 6.27 6.01
C ARG A 222 20.97 7.18 4.82
N GLY A 223 19.69 7.33 4.47
CA GLY A 223 19.30 8.18 3.34
C GLY A 223 19.48 9.67 3.65
N PHE A 224 19.23 10.10 4.89
CA PHE A 224 19.43 11.48 5.31
C PHE A 224 20.90 11.89 5.21
N ASP A 225 21.81 11.05 5.72
CA ASP A 225 23.24 11.30 5.66
C ASP A 225 23.76 11.38 4.22
N ALA A 226 23.31 10.45 3.36
CA ALA A 226 23.72 10.42 1.95
C ALA A 226 23.23 11.65 1.17
N ASP A 227 21.96 12.03 1.35
CA ASP A 227 21.37 13.19 0.66
C ASP A 227 22.01 14.50 1.17
N THR A 228 22.29 14.60 2.47
CA THR A 228 22.98 15.77 3.06
C THR A 228 24.38 15.90 2.49
N ALA A 229 25.17 14.82 2.45
CA ALA A 229 26.51 14.82 1.89
C ALA A 229 26.51 15.19 0.40
N MET A 230 25.54 14.69 -0.38
CA MET A 230 25.38 15.03 -1.80
C MET A 230 25.09 16.52 -1.97
N LEU A 231 24.12 17.05 -1.22
CA LEU A 231 23.72 18.45 -1.30
C LEU A 231 24.85 19.40 -0.86
N GLU A 232 25.57 19.06 0.20
CA GLU A 232 26.74 19.79 0.66
C GLU A 232 27.85 19.79 -0.41
N SER A 233 28.12 18.66 -1.04
CA SER A 233 29.07 18.55 -2.13
C SER A 233 28.73 19.47 -3.31
N ILE A 234 27.45 19.51 -3.70
CA ILE A 234 26.95 20.39 -4.77
C ILE A 234 27.10 21.84 -4.37
N ASN A 235 26.66 22.24 -3.17
CA ASN A 235 26.63 23.63 -2.73
C ASN A 235 28.03 24.20 -2.43
N SER A 236 28.97 23.35 -2.02
CA SER A 236 30.37 23.78 -1.74
C SER A 236 31.26 23.88 -2.99
N GLY A 237 30.74 23.54 -4.17
CA GLY A 237 31.51 23.48 -5.41
C GLY A 237 32.47 22.28 -5.53
N ARG A 238 32.57 21.43 -4.51
CA ARG A 238 33.42 20.22 -4.51
C ARG A 238 32.80 19.06 -5.32
N PHE A 239 31.61 19.26 -5.83
CA PHE A 239 30.86 18.22 -6.59
C PHE A 239 31.66 17.76 -7.83
N ALA A 240 32.36 18.65 -8.53
CA ALA A 240 33.15 18.31 -9.71
C ALA A 240 34.19 17.20 -9.43
N ASP A 241 34.78 17.21 -8.24
CA ASP A 241 35.81 16.23 -7.82
C ASP A 241 35.21 14.92 -7.30
N SER A 242 33.91 14.86 -7.09
CA SER A 242 33.19 13.67 -6.64
C SER A 242 33.09 12.64 -7.77
N PRO A 243 32.87 11.33 -7.44
CA PRO A 243 32.57 10.32 -8.47
C PRO A 243 31.38 10.70 -9.33
N THR A 244 30.33 11.28 -8.71
CA THR A 244 29.11 11.72 -9.39
C THR A 244 29.37 12.91 -10.32
N GLY A 245 30.17 13.89 -9.89
CA GLY A 245 30.57 15.02 -10.73
C GLY A 245 31.40 14.61 -11.94
N ARG A 246 32.38 13.73 -11.73
CA ARG A 246 33.17 13.16 -12.82
C ARG A 246 32.31 12.38 -13.81
N TYR A 247 31.31 11.66 -13.33
CA TYR A 247 30.38 10.97 -14.25
C TYR A 247 29.56 12.00 -15.06
N LEU A 248 29.00 13.03 -14.44
CA LEU A 248 28.28 14.10 -15.16
C LEU A 248 29.17 14.78 -16.20
N GLU A 249 30.45 14.99 -15.90
CA GLU A 249 31.40 15.52 -16.88
C GLU A 249 31.55 14.60 -18.10
N THR A 250 31.50 13.27 -17.93
CA THR A 250 31.51 12.35 -19.08
C THR A 250 30.29 12.50 -19.98
N LEU A 251 29.15 12.93 -19.42
CA LEU A 251 27.90 13.15 -20.16
C LEU A 251 27.97 14.38 -21.08
N ARG A 252 28.88 15.34 -20.84
CA ARG A 252 29.12 16.48 -21.73
C ARG A 252 29.50 16.07 -23.15
N ARG A 253 30.06 14.87 -23.32
CA ARG A 253 30.37 14.33 -24.64
C ARG A 253 29.12 13.78 -25.37
N ARG A 254 28.02 13.54 -24.67
CA ARG A 254 26.80 12.92 -25.20
C ARG A 254 25.60 13.85 -25.20
N PHE A 255 25.57 14.85 -24.34
CA PHE A 255 24.50 15.83 -24.19
C PHE A 255 25.02 17.23 -24.47
N ARG A 256 24.16 18.12 -24.97
CA ARG A 256 24.48 19.55 -25.12
C ARG A 256 24.71 20.19 -23.75
N GLY A 257 25.56 21.21 -23.69
CA GLY A 257 25.93 21.90 -22.44
C GLY A 257 24.72 22.30 -21.56
N PRO A 258 23.70 22.97 -22.10
CA PRO A 258 22.50 23.30 -21.33
C PRO A 258 21.82 22.10 -20.68
N VAL A 259 21.70 20.97 -21.41
CA VAL A 259 21.10 19.74 -20.87
C VAL A 259 21.92 19.17 -19.71
N VAL A 260 23.27 19.28 -19.74
CA VAL A 260 24.10 18.83 -18.62
C VAL A 260 23.91 19.70 -17.38
N ALA A 261 23.70 21.01 -17.57
CA ALA A 261 23.33 21.91 -16.47
C ALA A 261 21.97 21.52 -15.88
N ASP A 262 20.98 21.24 -16.73
CA ASP A 262 19.65 20.78 -16.29
C ASP A 262 19.71 19.42 -15.56
N LEU A 263 20.59 18.50 -15.98
CA LEU A 263 20.85 17.25 -15.25
C LEU A 263 21.37 17.51 -13.82
N LEU A 264 22.28 18.47 -13.64
CA LEU A 264 22.78 18.85 -12.32
C LEU A 264 21.68 19.53 -11.48
N CYS A 265 20.91 20.43 -12.08
CA CYS A 265 19.79 21.10 -11.41
C CYS A 265 18.74 20.08 -10.96
N TYR A 266 18.39 19.11 -11.83
CA TYR A 266 17.48 18.02 -11.49
C TYR A 266 17.98 17.17 -10.33
N LEU A 267 19.26 16.76 -10.37
CA LEU A 267 19.89 15.99 -9.29
C LEU A 267 19.83 16.74 -7.96
N ARG A 268 20.19 18.03 -7.96
CA ARG A 268 20.13 18.89 -6.78
C ARG A 268 18.72 18.98 -6.23
N LEU A 269 17.73 19.28 -7.09
CA LEU A 269 16.35 19.48 -6.69
C LEU A 269 15.72 18.19 -6.16
N HIS A 270 16.00 17.07 -6.81
CA HIS A 270 15.58 15.74 -6.35
C HIS A 270 16.14 15.44 -4.96
N THR A 271 17.43 15.72 -4.71
CA THR A 271 18.08 15.50 -3.41
C THR A 271 17.48 16.42 -2.32
N GLU A 272 17.19 17.68 -2.65
CA GLU A 272 16.52 18.62 -1.73
C GLU A 272 15.11 18.11 -1.33
N LEU A 273 14.31 17.64 -2.31
CA LEU A 273 12.98 17.10 -2.05
C LEU A 273 13.05 15.79 -1.26
N ALA A 274 14.01 14.91 -1.56
CA ALA A 274 14.23 13.68 -0.81
C ALA A 274 14.59 13.95 0.65
N LEU A 275 15.48 14.91 0.90
CA LEU A 275 15.86 15.33 2.25
C LEU A 275 14.67 15.92 3.01
N ARG A 276 13.87 16.76 2.34
CA ARG A 276 12.67 17.34 2.94
C ARG A 276 11.64 16.26 3.30
N ALA A 277 11.42 15.26 2.43
CA ALA A 277 10.53 14.15 2.70
C ALA A 277 10.94 13.38 3.97
N LYS A 278 12.24 13.08 4.09
CA LYS A 278 12.79 12.41 5.27
C LYS A 278 12.62 13.27 6.53
N GLY A 279 12.88 14.58 6.44
CA GLY A 279 12.65 15.51 7.53
C GLY A 279 11.18 15.54 8.00
N VAL A 280 10.23 15.56 7.07
CA VAL A 280 8.79 15.50 7.38
C VAL A 280 8.45 14.21 8.12
N LEU A 281 8.99 13.06 7.71
CA LEU A 281 8.74 11.79 8.39
C LEU A 281 9.30 11.76 9.81
N MET A 282 10.53 12.28 10.01
CA MET A 282 11.12 12.40 11.35
C MET A 282 10.30 13.32 12.27
N MET A 283 9.74 14.39 11.73
CA MET A 283 8.88 15.28 12.51
C MET A 283 7.54 14.61 12.87
N ARG A 284 6.94 13.87 11.92
CA ARG A 284 5.70 13.11 12.17
C ARG A 284 5.87 12.02 13.23
N GLU A 285 7.00 11.32 13.25
CA GLU A 285 7.35 10.34 14.28
C GLU A 285 7.32 10.97 15.68
N ASN A 286 7.74 12.24 15.79
CA ASN A 286 7.73 13.01 17.02
C ASN A 286 6.41 13.76 17.28
N GLY A 287 5.35 13.47 16.53
CA GLY A 287 4.02 14.02 16.72
C GLY A 287 3.81 15.42 16.12
N PHE A 288 4.75 15.95 15.32
CA PHE A 288 4.59 17.23 14.66
C PHE A 288 3.87 17.06 13.31
N GLU A 289 2.83 17.87 13.08
CA GLU A 289 2.23 17.99 11.75
C GLU A 289 3.00 19.04 10.95
N VAL A 290 3.56 18.62 9.81
CA VAL A 290 4.29 19.49 8.89
C VAL A 290 3.48 19.65 7.61
N PRO A 291 2.86 20.81 7.38
CA PRO A 291 2.18 21.07 6.13
C PRO A 291 3.21 21.18 4.99
N ILE A 292 2.80 20.77 3.80
CA ILE A 292 3.59 20.98 2.58
C ILE A 292 3.39 22.44 2.17
N ASP A 293 4.49 23.18 2.19
CA ASP A 293 4.52 24.61 1.84
C ASP A 293 4.51 24.84 0.31
N ASP A 294 4.20 26.06 -0.08
CA ASP A 294 4.18 26.45 -1.50
C ASP A 294 5.56 26.33 -2.14
N ALA A 295 6.64 26.60 -1.39
CA ALA A 295 8.01 26.43 -1.87
C ALA A 295 8.31 24.97 -2.27
N THR A 296 7.73 23.98 -1.58
CA THR A 296 7.84 22.57 -1.98
C THR A 296 7.06 22.28 -3.26
N ARG A 297 5.89 22.88 -3.44
CA ARG A 297 5.11 22.74 -4.68
C ARG A 297 5.82 23.36 -5.88
N ASP A 298 6.42 24.54 -5.70
CA ASP A 298 7.20 25.21 -6.75
C ASP A 298 8.38 24.36 -7.19
N LYS A 299 9.06 23.69 -6.24
CA LYS A 299 10.15 22.73 -6.54
C LYS A 299 9.67 21.52 -7.35
N PHE A 300 8.47 21.03 -7.13
CA PHE A 300 7.89 19.96 -7.98
C PHE A 300 7.61 20.47 -9.40
N ALA A 301 7.07 21.66 -9.54
CA ALA A 301 6.84 22.26 -10.85
C ALA A 301 8.16 22.47 -11.62
N GLU A 302 9.24 22.93 -10.93
CA GLU A 302 10.58 23.04 -11.50
C GLU A 302 11.13 21.66 -11.90
N MET A 303 10.94 20.65 -11.06
CA MET A 303 11.39 19.29 -11.36
C MET A 303 10.71 18.70 -12.60
N ASP A 304 9.39 18.90 -12.76
CA ASP A 304 8.63 18.48 -13.95
C ASP A 304 9.12 19.22 -15.21
N TYR A 305 9.43 20.51 -15.11
CA TYR A 305 10.04 21.27 -16.21
C TYR A 305 11.40 20.70 -16.62
N LEU A 306 12.27 20.41 -15.64
CA LEU A 306 13.58 19.82 -15.89
C LEU A 306 13.48 18.41 -16.47
N GLU A 307 12.51 17.59 -16.03
CA GLU A 307 12.22 16.29 -16.64
C GLU A 307 11.92 16.41 -18.14
N GLY A 308 11.13 17.41 -18.51
CA GLY A 308 10.84 17.72 -19.93
C GLY A 308 12.09 18.12 -20.70
N SER A 309 12.95 18.96 -20.12
CA SER A 309 14.18 19.44 -20.74
C SER A 309 15.23 18.34 -20.96
N ILE A 310 15.50 17.52 -19.94
CA ILE A 310 16.50 16.44 -20.02
C ILE A 310 16.00 15.21 -20.78
N GLY A 311 14.68 15.03 -20.84
CA GLY A 311 14.00 13.94 -21.53
C GLY A 311 14.31 12.55 -20.95
N LYS A 312 13.70 11.52 -21.52
CA LYS A 312 13.85 10.11 -21.04
C LYS A 312 15.30 9.63 -21.00
N THR A 313 16.11 10.03 -21.97
CA THR A 313 17.54 9.63 -22.02
C THR A 313 18.35 10.27 -20.91
N GLY A 314 18.09 11.55 -20.59
CA GLY A 314 18.72 12.24 -19.47
C GLY A 314 18.33 11.60 -18.12
N LEU A 315 17.07 11.30 -17.91
CA LEU A 315 16.60 10.59 -16.71
C LEU A 315 17.27 9.23 -16.55
N LEU A 316 17.38 8.46 -17.64
CA LEU A 316 18.11 7.18 -17.62
C LEU A 316 19.60 7.34 -17.29
N ALA A 317 20.23 8.41 -17.74
CA ALA A 317 21.62 8.70 -17.42
C ALA A 317 21.81 9.10 -15.94
N LEU A 318 20.81 9.74 -15.30
CA LEU A 318 20.83 10.04 -13.87
C LEU A 318 20.49 8.88 -12.97
N LYS A 319 19.81 7.85 -13.50
CA LYS A 319 19.33 6.71 -12.70
C LYS A 319 20.38 6.07 -11.77
N PRO A 320 21.67 5.93 -12.14
CA PRO A 320 22.68 5.39 -11.23
C PRO A 320 23.00 6.28 -10.02
N MET A 321 22.68 7.58 -10.09
CA MET A 321 22.96 8.55 -9.04
C MET A 321 21.75 8.87 -8.19
N LEU A 322 20.57 8.78 -8.79
CA LEU A 322 19.31 8.87 -8.10
C LEU A 322 19.04 7.50 -7.48
N HIS A 323 18.95 7.45 -6.17
CA HIS A 323 18.45 6.25 -5.49
C HIS A 323 16.98 6.10 -5.89
N MET A 324 16.72 5.48 -7.05
CA MET A 324 15.37 5.28 -7.60
C MET A 324 14.80 3.93 -7.16
N SER A 325 14.96 3.57 -5.89
CA SER A 325 14.23 2.45 -5.32
C SER A 325 12.75 2.78 -5.24
N HIS A 326 11.91 1.78 -5.07
CA HIS A 326 10.48 1.98 -4.89
C HIS A 326 10.16 2.96 -3.72
N ARG A 327 10.96 2.92 -2.65
CA ARG A 327 10.85 3.82 -1.50
C ARG A 327 11.23 5.26 -1.83
N ASP A 328 12.26 5.44 -2.65
CA ASP A 328 12.70 6.78 -3.05
C ASP A 328 11.66 7.48 -3.96
N LEU A 329 10.97 6.73 -4.80
CA LEU A 329 9.84 7.25 -5.58
C LEU A 329 8.62 7.52 -4.70
N TRP A 330 8.33 6.63 -3.75
CA TRP A 330 7.23 6.80 -2.81
C TRP A 330 7.39 8.07 -1.93
N GLN A 331 8.61 8.37 -1.46
CA GLN A 331 8.84 9.57 -0.64
C GLN A 331 8.45 10.88 -1.35
N LEU A 332 8.63 10.97 -2.67
CA LEU A 332 8.21 12.13 -3.44
C LEU A 332 6.67 12.22 -3.51
N HIS A 333 5.98 11.08 -3.68
CA HIS A 333 4.51 11.05 -3.62
C HIS A 333 3.96 11.49 -2.25
N MET A 334 4.67 11.17 -1.16
CA MET A 334 4.26 11.60 0.18
C MET A 334 4.27 13.12 0.33
N LEU A 335 5.16 13.83 -0.38
CA LEU A 335 5.22 15.30 -0.41
C LEU A 335 4.19 15.94 -1.35
N GLY A 336 3.43 15.17 -2.15
CA GLY A 336 2.34 15.71 -2.95
C GLY A 336 2.55 15.72 -4.46
N LYS A 337 3.46 14.87 -4.98
CA LYS A 337 3.55 14.61 -6.43
C LYS A 337 2.38 13.73 -6.91
#